data_3ecf9a576aecfd8845c5159cba72d35a
#
_entry.id   3ecf9a576aecfd8845c5159cba72d35a
#
_cell.length_a   1.000
_cell.length_b   1.000
_cell.length_c   1.000
_cell.angle_alpha   90.00
_cell.angle_beta   90.00
_cell.angle_gamma   90.00
#
_symmetry.space_group_name_H-M   'P 1'
#
loop_
_entity.id
_entity.type
_entity.pdbx_description
1 polymer ?
#
loop_
_entity_poly.entity_id
_entity_poly.type
_entity_poly.pdbx_seq_one_letter_code
_entity_poly.pdbx_strand_id
1 'polypeptide(L)'
;SEFGHGKTRNYGASKGTGEYIVFITQDAMPASSKWLQNFIDAMKSDPEIVGGFGIHYPYPDCNVIDKRDLYYHFKNFGDDNTIFQITDENRQRYKEEEGYRHLLSFFSDNNSCIRRDIFEKYPYKDVSFAEDQIWAKQMIELGYKKLYCPFAPVYHSHNYKLSTYFMRYYDEYKGLYYLQNYQIAKSWTRLPLMIAKHTISDARY
;
A
#
# COMPACT_ATOMS: atom_id res chain seq x y z
N SER A 1 3.69 18.79 -18.14
CA SER A 1 2.94 19.09 -16.92
C SER A 1 3.86 18.86 -15.74
N GLU A 2 3.88 19.80 -14.82
CA GLU A 2 4.73 19.73 -13.61
C GLU A 2 4.11 18.88 -12.48
N PHE A 3 2.99 18.19 -12.74
CA PHE A 3 2.32 17.36 -11.77
C PHE A 3 3.11 16.07 -11.54
N GLY A 4 3.39 15.78 -10.26
CA GLY A 4 3.94 14.53 -9.79
C GLY A 4 3.35 14.20 -8.43
N HIS A 5 2.95 12.95 -8.20
CA HIS A 5 2.30 12.53 -6.95
C HIS A 5 3.18 12.86 -5.74
N GLY A 6 4.45 12.46 -5.76
CA GLY A 6 5.39 12.74 -4.68
C GLY A 6 5.60 14.24 -4.44
N LYS A 7 5.81 15.03 -5.50
CA LYS A 7 5.96 16.50 -5.36
C LYS A 7 4.74 17.16 -4.75
N THR A 8 3.55 16.78 -5.19
CA THR A 8 2.29 17.38 -4.71
C THR A 8 2.07 17.04 -3.23
N ARG A 9 2.34 15.79 -2.83
CA ARG A 9 2.25 15.37 -1.43
C ARG A 9 3.29 16.05 -0.54
N ASN A 10 4.54 16.15 -0.99
CA ASN A 10 5.59 16.89 -0.29
C ASN A 10 5.20 18.37 -0.09
N TYR A 11 4.66 19.00 -1.14
CA TYR A 11 4.19 20.38 -1.04
C TYR A 11 3.01 20.50 -0.07
N GLY A 12 2.02 19.60 -0.13
CA GLY A 12 0.91 19.58 0.81
C GLY A 12 1.38 19.40 2.26
N ALA A 13 2.28 18.45 2.51
CA ALA A 13 2.87 18.20 3.81
C ALA A 13 3.59 19.44 4.40
N SER A 14 4.27 20.21 3.54
CA SER A 14 4.97 21.45 3.96
C SER A 14 4.05 22.59 4.41
N LYS A 15 2.74 22.50 4.14
CA LYS A 15 1.75 23.52 4.54
C LYS A 15 1.16 23.27 5.91
N GLY A 16 1.30 22.06 6.44
CA GLY A 16 0.82 21.71 7.77
C GLY A 16 1.92 21.76 8.83
N THR A 17 1.50 21.78 10.11
CA THR A 17 2.41 21.83 11.28
C THR A 17 2.13 20.70 12.27
N GLY A 18 1.16 19.82 12.01
CA GLY A 18 0.79 18.72 12.90
C GLY A 18 1.91 17.69 13.05
N GLU A 19 1.94 17.00 14.18
CA GLU A 19 2.90 15.92 14.49
C GLU A 19 2.84 14.77 13.48
N TYR A 20 1.65 14.51 12.94
CA TYR A 20 1.39 13.51 11.94
C TYR A 20 0.91 14.14 10.63
N ILE A 21 1.29 13.55 9.51
CA ILE A 21 0.81 13.86 8.17
C ILE A 21 -0.11 12.71 7.77
N VAL A 22 -1.33 13.04 7.39
CA VAL A 22 -2.30 12.06 6.92
C VAL A 22 -2.57 12.30 5.44
N PHE A 23 -2.33 11.29 4.62
CA PHE A 23 -2.70 11.32 3.21
C PHE A 23 -3.97 10.51 2.98
N ILE A 24 -4.84 11.08 2.18
CA ILE A 24 -6.06 10.45 1.69
C ILE A 24 -6.28 10.93 0.25
N THR A 25 -6.66 10.03 -0.65
CA THR A 25 -6.98 10.42 -2.04
C THR A 25 -8.37 11.02 -2.12
N GLN A 26 -8.63 11.81 -3.16
CA GLN A 26 -9.87 12.56 -3.33
C GLN A 26 -11.13 11.67 -3.44
N ASP A 27 -10.96 10.42 -3.80
CA ASP A 27 -11.98 9.39 -3.99
C ASP A 27 -12.03 8.37 -2.84
N ALA A 28 -11.27 8.60 -1.77
CA ALA A 28 -11.35 7.83 -0.55
C ALA A 28 -12.17 8.59 0.52
N MET A 29 -12.98 7.89 1.27
CA MET A 29 -13.83 8.44 2.33
C MET A 29 -13.64 7.65 3.63
N PRO A 30 -13.32 8.30 4.77
CA PRO A 30 -13.29 7.63 6.06
C PRO A 30 -14.59 6.86 6.33
N ALA A 31 -14.47 5.58 6.67
CA ALA A 31 -15.62 4.70 6.90
C ALA A 31 -16.12 4.75 8.36
N SER A 32 -15.46 5.50 9.24
CA SER A 32 -15.81 5.65 10.64
C SER A 32 -15.47 7.05 11.15
N SER A 33 -16.32 7.60 12.03
CA SER A 33 -16.03 8.85 12.74
C SER A 33 -14.82 8.75 13.67
N LYS A 34 -14.36 7.54 14.02
CA LYS A 34 -13.17 7.27 14.81
C LYS A 34 -11.93 7.00 13.97
N TRP A 35 -12.04 7.06 12.64
CA TRP A 35 -10.96 6.73 11.71
C TRP A 35 -9.63 7.39 12.06
N LEU A 36 -9.61 8.71 12.21
CA LEU A 36 -8.39 9.45 12.52
C LEU A 36 -7.86 9.12 13.93
N GLN A 37 -8.77 9.05 14.93
CA GLN A 37 -8.38 8.72 16.29
C GLN A 37 -7.72 7.33 16.37
N ASN A 38 -8.38 6.32 15.78
CA ASN A 38 -7.83 4.97 15.75
C ASN A 38 -6.46 4.90 15.08
N PHE A 39 -6.26 5.69 14.01
CA PHE A 39 -4.98 5.74 13.31
C PHE A 39 -3.89 6.34 14.20
N ILE A 40 -4.17 7.48 14.84
CA ILE A 40 -3.20 8.17 15.71
C ILE A 40 -2.89 7.32 16.96
N ASP A 41 -3.89 6.68 17.57
CA ASP A 41 -3.67 5.81 18.72
C ASP A 41 -2.79 4.61 18.35
N ALA A 42 -3.03 4.02 17.18
CA ALA A 42 -2.21 2.92 16.68
C ALA A 42 -0.77 3.36 16.37
N MET A 43 -0.58 4.56 15.77
CA MET A 43 0.76 5.13 15.53
C MET A 43 1.52 5.42 16.82
N LYS A 44 0.82 5.80 17.89
CA LYS A 44 1.41 6.09 19.21
C LYS A 44 1.69 4.86 20.06
N SER A 45 1.23 3.67 19.65
CA SER A 45 1.43 2.43 20.41
C SER A 45 2.90 2.01 20.52
N ASP A 46 3.74 2.46 19.58
CA ASP A 46 5.18 2.20 19.56
C ASP A 46 5.90 3.42 18.92
N PRO A 47 6.85 4.07 19.62
CA PRO A 47 7.54 5.25 19.13
C PRO A 47 8.46 5.00 17.91
N GLU A 48 8.76 3.74 17.61
CA GLU A 48 9.55 3.38 16.43
C GLU A 48 8.69 3.24 15.16
N ILE A 49 7.35 3.29 15.28
CA ILE A 49 6.45 3.33 14.12
C ILE A 49 6.56 4.71 13.47
N VAL A 50 7.01 4.74 12.22
CA VAL A 50 7.21 5.98 11.48
C VAL A 50 6.12 6.27 10.46
N GLY A 51 5.37 5.26 10.05
CA GLY A 51 4.26 5.38 9.12
C GLY A 51 3.33 4.18 9.18
N GLY A 52 2.08 4.40 8.84
CA GLY A 52 1.06 3.36 8.79
C GLY A 52 0.10 3.56 7.63
N PHE A 53 -0.58 2.50 7.24
CA PHE A 53 -1.66 2.52 6.26
C PHE A 53 -2.88 1.76 6.79
N GLY A 54 -4.07 2.17 6.37
CA GLY A 54 -5.32 1.56 6.77
C GLY A 54 -5.94 0.69 5.68
N ILE A 55 -6.94 -0.09 6.06
CA ILE A 55 -7.71 -0.94 5.15
C ILE A 55 -8.58 -0.10 4.22
N HIS A 56 -8.79 -0.60 3.00
CA HIS A 56 -9.77 -0.05 2.07
C HIS A 56 -10.98 -0.99 1.98
N TYR A 57 -12.17 -0.44 2.19
CA TYR A 57 -13.42 -1.12 1.93
C TYR A 57 -13.94 -0.73 0.55
N PRO A 58 -14.51 -1.67 -0.20
CA PRO A 58 -15.17 -1.33 -1.45
C PRO A 58 -16.41 -0.48 -1.20
N TYR A 59 -16.70 0.47 -2.08
CA TYR A 59 -17.98 1.14 -2.11
C TYR A 59 -19.13 0.13 -2.36
N PRO A 60 -20.36 0.37 -1.88
CA PRO A 60 -21.47 -0.59 -2.03
C PRO A 60 -21.76 -0.99 -3.47
N ASP A 61 -21.61 -0.05 -4.40
CA ASP A 61 -21.84 -0.22 -5.85
C ASP A 61 -20.61 -0.74 -6.62
N CYS A 62 -19.52 -1.07 -5.90
CA CYS A 62 -18.30 -1.59 -6.50
C CYS A 62 -18.55 -2.94 -7.19
N ASN A 63 -17.91 -3.15 -8.32
CA ASN A 63 -17.98 -4.42 -9.03
C ASN A 63 -17.34 -5.58 -8.24
N VAL A 64 -17.70 -6.80 -8.61
CA VAL A 64 -17.31 -8.02 -7.91
C VAL A 64 -15.78 -8.25 -7.95
N ILE A 65 -15.13 -7.91 -9.08
CA ILE A 65 -13.69 -8.11 -9.25
C ILE A 65 -12.91 -7.27 -8.23
N ASP A 66 -13.22 -5.98 -8.16
CA ASP A 66 -12.53 -5.06 -7.24
C ASP A 66 -12.82 -5.40 -5.77
N LYS A 67 -14.07 -5.77 -5.44
CA LYS A 67 -14.43 -6.27 -4.09
C LYS A 67 -13.56 -7.44 -3.68
N ARG A 68 -13.42 -8.42 -4.55
CA ARG A 68 -12.62 -9.62 -4.31
C ARG A 68 -11.14 -9.28 -4.14
N ASP A 69 -10.61 -8.44 -5.04
CA ASP A 69 -9.19 -8.12 -5.05
C ASP A 69 -8.80 -7.31 -3.81
N LEU A 70 -9.62 -6.35 -3.38
CA LEU A 70 -9.45 -5.62 -2.12
C LEU A 70 -9.49 -6.58 -0.92
N TYR A 71 -10.46 -7.48 -0.87
CA TYR A 71 -10.59 -8.45 0.22
C TYR A 71 -9.33 -9.32 0.35
N TYR A 72 -8.88 -9.94 -0.74
CA TYR A 72 -7.69 -10.82 -0.69
C TYR A 72 -6.41 -10.02 -0.46
N HIS A 73 -6.32 -8.82 -0.99
CA HIS A 73 -5.17 -7.96 -0.77
C HIS A 73 -4.99 -7.65 0.72
N PHE A 74 -6.02 -7.09 1.36
CA PHE A 74 -5.92 -6.67 2.76
C PHE A 74 -5.90 -7.84 3.76
N LYS A 75 -6.47 -8.98 3.41
CA LYS A 75 -6.38 -10.21 4.21
C LYS A 75 -4.93 -10.65 4.48
N ASN A 76 -4.01 -10.34 3.58
CA ASN A 76 -2.59 -10.66 3.77
C ASN A 76 -1.93 -9.89 4.92
N PHE A 77 -2.52 -8.79 5.38
CA PHE A 77 -1.97 -7.96 6.47
C PHE A 77 -2.55 -8.34 7.84
N GLY A 78 -3.59 -9.19 7.90
CA GLY A 78 -4.26 -9.62 9.13
C GLY A 78 -5.50 -8.79 9.47
N ASP A 79 -6.13 -9.15 10.58
CA ASP A 79 -7.39 -8.54 11.06
C ASP A 79 -7.15 -7.55 12.21
N ASP A 80 -5.92 -7.49 12.74
CA ASP A 80 -5.50 -6.62 13.83
C ASP A 80 -4.38 -5.66 13.40
N ASN A 81 -4.07 -4.68 14.26
CA ASN A 81 -2.92 -3.82 14.08
C ASN A 81 -1.65 -4.66 13.95
N THR A 82 -1.01 -4.58 12.80
CA THR A 82 0.17 -5.39 12.48
C THR A 82 1.38 -4.48 12.24
N ILE A 83 2.46 -4.74 12.98
CA ILE A 83 3.72 -4.00 12.84
C ILE A 83 4.66 -4.81 11.93
N PHE A 84 5.20 -4.14 10.93
CA PHE A 84 6.19 -4.67 10.00
C PHE A 84 7.54 -4.06 10.26
N GLN A 85 8.57 -4.90 10.36
CA GLN A 85 9.97 -4.52 10.50
C GLN A 85 10.87 -5.62 9.94
N ILE A 86 12.06 -5.27 9.47
CA ILE A 86 13.10 -6.26 9.18
C ILE A 86 13.83 -6.57 10.50
N THR A 87 13.69 -7.81 10.96
CA THR A 87 14.41 -8.36 12.12
C THR A 87 15.49 -9.35 11.65
N ASP A 88 16.34 -9.80 12.54
CA ASP A 88 17.37 -10.79 12.17
C ASP A 88 16.74 -12.11 11.74
N GLU A 89 15.58 -12.50 12.34
CA GLU A 89 14.89 -13.73 11.98
C GLU A 89 14.27 -13.69 10.58
N ASN A 90 13.80 -12.53 10.12
CA ASN A 90 13.11 -12.42 8.83
C ASN A 90 13.98 -11.80 7.72
N ARG A 91 15.20 -11.34 8.04
CA ARG A 91 16.10 -10.66 7.11
C ARG A 91 16.46 -11.50 5.88
N GLN A 92 16.69 -12.81 6.10
CA GLN A 92 17.00 -13.72 4.98
C GLN A 92 15.79 -13.87 4.06
N ARG A 93 14.61 -14.06 4.63
CA ARG A 93 13.36 -14.14 3.91
C ARG A 93 13.07 -12.87 3.10
N TYR A 94 13.31 -11.69 3.69
CA TYR A 94 13.19 -10.40 2.99
C TYR A 94 14.10 -10.32 1.75
N LYS A 95 15.33 -10.84 1.84
CA LYS A 95 16.26 -10.83 0.71
C LYS A 95 15.86 -11.80 -0.40
N GLU A 96 15.36 -12.96 -0.06
CA GLU A 96 15.15 -14.07 -1.00
C GLU A 96 13.73 -14.12 -1.58
N GLU A 97 12.71 -13.79 -0.79
CA GLU A 97 11.31 -13.91 -1.20
C GLU A 97 10.77 -12.55 -1.68
N GLU A 98 10.56 -12.44 -3.00
CA GLU A 98 10.01 -11.22 -3.61
C GLU A 98 8.63 -10.83 -3.04
N GLY A 99 7.74 -11.82 -2.85
CA GLY A 99 6.40 -11.60 -2.29
C GLY A 99 6.46 -11.09 -0.84
N TYR A 100 7.37 -11.62 -0.02
CA TYR A 100 7.56 -11.14 1.35
C TYR A 100 8.16 -9.73 1.37
N ARG A 101 9.13 -9.44 0.51
CA ARG A 101 9.68 -8.09 0.35
C ARG A 101 8.60 -7.10 -0.08
N HIS A 102 7.71 -7.48 -1.01
CA HIS A 102 6.59 -6.65 -1.41
C HIS A 102 5.62 -6.41 -0.25
N LEU A 103 5.26 -7.44 0.52
CA LEU A 103 4.40 -7.32 1.71
C LEU A 103 4.98 -6.30 2.72
N LEU A 104 6.27 -6.41 3.03
CA LEU A 104 6.92 -5.50 3.95
C LEU A 104 7.03 -4.07 3.40
N SER A 105 7.14 -3.91 2.09
CA SER A 105 7.30 -2.60 1.43
C SER A 105 5.96 -1.96 1.03
N PHE A 106 4.86 -2.71 1.07
CA PHE A 106 3.56 -2.16 0.69
C PHE A 106 3.17 -0.98 1.57
N PHE A 107 2.66 0.07 0.94
CA PHE A 107 2.12 1.26 1.58
C PHE A 107 1.09 1.89 0.64
N SER A 108 0.12 2.63 1.17
CA SER A 108 -0.90 3.22 0.33
C SER A 108 -1.36 4.57 0.84
N ASP A 109 -1.04 5.62 0.11
CA ASP A 109 -1.47 6.99 0.38
C ASP A 109 -2.95 7.26 0.07
N ASN A 110 -3.67 6.24 -0.36
CA ASN A 110 -5.13 6.32 -0.35
C ASN A 110 -5.67 6.40 1.08
N ASN A 111 -4.88 5.93 2.06
CA ASN A 111 -5.20 5.96 3.48
C ASN A 111 -3.92 5.73 4.30
N SER A 112 -3.15 6.77 4.52
CA SER A 112 -1.89 6.66 5.27
C SER A 112 -1.71 7.73 6.33
N CYS A 113 -0.88 7.43 7.33
CA CYS A 113 -0.46 8.33 8.38
C CYS A 113 1.05 8.20 8.58
N ILE A 114 1.77 9.32 8.60
CA ILE A 114 3.24 9.36 8.67
C ILE A 114 3.66 10.36 9.74
N ARG A 115 4.67 10.03 10.50
CA ARG A 115 5.30 10.98 11.44
C ARG A 115 5.99 12.10 10.66
N ARG A 116 5.69 13.34 11.03
CA ARG A 116 6.22 14.52 10.34
C ARG A 116 7.74 14.61 10.38
N ASP A 117 8.36 14.40 11.53
CA ASP A 117 9.82 14.46 11.69
C ASP A 117 10.56 13.51 10.77
N ILE A 118 9.98 12.32 10.54
CA ILE A 118 10.51 11.31 9.63
C ILE A 118 10.27 11.70 8.17
N PHE A 119 9.06 12.20 7.85
CA PHE A 119 8.74 12.62 6.50
C PHE A 119 9.58 13.82 6.04
N GLU A 120 9.82 14.78 6.92
CA GLU A 120 10.70 15.93 6.63
C GLU A 120 12.15 15.50 6.38
N LYS A 121 12.63 14.49 7.11
CA LYS A 121 13.97 13.90 6.90
C LYS A 121 14.06 13.06 5.63
N TYR A 122 12.99 12.35 5.30
CA TYR A 122 12.89 11.43 4.16
C TYR A 122 11.63 11.71 3.35
N PRO A 123 11.57 12.82 2.59
CA PRO A 123 10.39 13.12 1.78
C PRO A 123 10.23 12.14 0.63
N TYR A 124 9.05 12.10 0.05
CA TYR A 124 8.82 11.29 -1.15
C TYR A 124 9.74 11.67 -2.29
N LYS A 125 10.21 10.65 -2.99
CA LYS A 125 10.99 10.83 -4.22
C LYS A 125 10.09 11.29 -5.37
N ASP A 126 10.67 12.07 -6.27
CA ASP A 126 10.00 12.48 -7.50
C ASP A 126 10.08 11.33 -8.51
N VAL A 127 9.07 10.49 -8.49
CA VAL A 127 8.93 9.32 -9.38
C VAL A 127 7.55 9.30 -9.99
N SER A 128 7.40 8.61 -11.10
CA SER A 128 6.13 8.54 -11.84
C SER A 128 5.10 7.58 -11.20
N PHE A 129 5.54 6.69 -10.30
CA PHE A 129 4.69 5.65 -9.71
C PHE A 129 5.23 5.15 -8.38
N ALA A 130 4.32 4.82 -7.44
CA ALA A 130 4.56 4.15 -6.15
C ALA A 130 5.60 4.86 -5.25
N GLU A 131 5.58 6.18 -5.21
CA GLU A 131 6.42 6.97 -4.30
C GLU A 131 6.23 6.59 -2.83
N ASP A 132 5.02 6.23 -2.45
CA ASP A 132 4.63 5.76 -1.12
C ASP A 132 5.27 4.40 -0.79
N GLN A 133 5.26 3.44 -1.71
CA GLN A 133 5.89 2.13 -1.52
C GLN A 133 7.42 2.23 -1.54
N ILE A 134 8.00 3.13 -2.35
CA ILE A 134 9.44 3.42 -2.34
C ILE A 134 9.85 3.97 -0.98
N TRP A 135 9.07 4.90 -0.44
CA TRP A 135 9.31 5.47 0.87
C TRP A 135 9.21 4.39 1.96
N ALA A 136 8.15 3.60 1.98
CA ALA A 136 7.96 2.55 2.96
C ALA A 136 9.08 1.50 2.91
N LYS A 137 9.53 1.10 1.71
CA LYS A 137 10.69 0.23 1.54
C LYS A 137 11.93 0.84 2.16
N GLN A 138 12.20 2.12 1.89
CA GLN A 138 13.34 2.82 2.48
C GLN A 138 13.26 2.84 4.01
N MET A 139 12.10 3.08 4.61
CA MET A 139 11.93 3.10 6.07
C MET A 139 12.20 1.72 6.68
N ILE A 140 11.65 0.67 6.10
CA ILE A 140 11.88 -0.72 6.55
C ILE A 140 13.37 -1.09 6.44
N GLU A 141 14.05 -0.72 5.35
CA GLU A 141 15.48 -0.98 5.14
C GLU A 141 16.39 -0.18 6.09
N LEU A 142 15.95 0.98 6.55
CA LEU A 142 16.59 1.78 7.61
C LEU A 142 16.31 1.24 9.02
N GLY A 143 15.51 0.19 9.17
CA GLY A 143 15.19 -0.45 10.44
C GLY A 143 14.00 0.13 11.19
N TYR A 144 13.29 1.09 10.61
CA TYR A 144 12.06 1.63 11.18
C TYR A 144 10.90 0.63 11.12
N LYS A 145 9.89 0.85 11.96
CA LYS A 145 8.64 0.09 11.98
C LYS A 145 7.56 0.76 11.14
N LYS A 146 6.78 -0.05 10.46
CA LYS A 146 5.60 0.33 9.69
C LYS A 146 4.37 -0.39 10.25
N LEU A 147 3.24 0.31 10.27
CA LEU A 147 1.97 -0.18 10.80
C LEU A 147 0.96 -0.48 9.69
N TYR A 148 0.21 -1.57 9.81
CA TYR A 148 -1.10 -1.74 9.20
C TYR A 148 -2.18 -1.57 10.27
N CYS A 149 -3.16 -0.70 10.02
CA CYS A 149 -4.25 -0.37 10.95
C CYS A 149 -5.62 -0.64 10.30
N PRO A 150 -6.21 -1.85 10.48
CA PRO A 150 -7.54 -2.15 9.95
C PRO A 150 -8.67 -1.36 10.64
N PHE A 151 -8.40 -0.81 11.83
CA PHE A 151 -9.38 -0.01 12.59
C PHE A 151 -9.48 1.45 12.12
N ALA A 152 -8.69 1.82 11.11
CA ALA A 152 -8.80 3.10 10.41
C ALA A 152 -9.22 2.91 8.94
N PRO A 153 -10.44 2.37 8.66
CA PRO A 153 -10.88 2.05 7.33
C PRO A 153 -11.29 3.28 6.52
N VAL A 154 -11.07 3.22 5.21
CA VAL A 154 -11.69 4.12 4.23
C VAL A 154 -12.49 3.33 3.21
N TYR A 155 -13.54 3.92 2.64
CA TYR A 155 -14.12 3.45 1.40
C TYR A 155 -13.27 3.97 0.25
N HIS A 156 -12.76 3.05 -0.56
CA HIS A 156 -12.02 3.35 -1.78
C HIS A 156 -12.07 2.14 -2.72
N SER A 157 -12.67 2.30 -3.86
CA SER A 157 -12.75 1.27 -4.90
C SER A 157 -13.10 1.92 -6.24
N HIS A 158 -12.97 1.16 -7.32
CA HIS A 158 -13.20 1.66 -8.67
C HIS A 158 -14.12 0.74 -9.47
N ASN A 159 -14.88 1.33 -10.38
CA ASN A 159 -15.72 0.63 -11.35
C ASN A 159 -15.15 0.82 -12.76
N TYR A 160 -13.92 0.33 -12.97
CA TYR A 160 -13.28 0.46 -14.27
C TYR A 160 -13.88 -0.49 -15.33
N LYS A 161 -13.82 -0.06 -16.58
CA LYS A 161 -14.00 -0.97 -17.72
C LYS A 161 -12.84 -1.97 -17.77
N LEU A 162 -13.07 -3.13 -18.33
CA LEU A 162 -12.06 -4.20 -18.42
C LEU A 162 -10.74 -3.74 -19.06
N SER A 163 -10.83 -2.92 -20.11
CA SER A 163 -9.64 -2.33 -20.77
C SER A 163 -8.84 -1.44 -19.82
N THR A 164 -9.51 -0.67 -18.96
CA THR A 164 -8.86 0.19 -17.98
C THR A 164 -8.20 -0.64 -16.89
N TYR A 165 -8.85 -1.70 -16.41
CA TYR A 165 -8.23 -2.67 -15.49
C TYR A 165 -6.94 -3.23 -16.05
N PHE A 166 -6.97 -3.71 -17.31
CA PHE A 166 -5.78 -4.25 -17.95
C PHE A 166 -4.62 -3.25 -17.98
N MET A 167 -4.89 -2.02 -18.38
CA MET A 167 -3.85 -0.97 -18.42
C MET A 167 -3.29 -0.64 -17.05
N ARG A 168 -4.16 -0.55 -16.02
CA ARG A 168 -3.73 -0.26 -14.64
C ARG A 168 -2.88 -1.38 -14.06
N TYR A 169 -3.29 -2.63 -14.22
CA TYR A 169 -2.47 -3.79 -13.81
C TYR A 169 -1.13 -3.83 -14.56
N TYR A 170 -1.14 -3.53 -15.86
CA TYR A 170 0.10 -3.44 -16.64
C TYR A 170 1.05 -2.40 -16.07
N ASP A 171 0.56 -1.19 -15.78
CA ASP A 171 1.37 -0.10 -15.22
C ASP A 171 1.84 -0.43 -13.80
N GLU A 172 0.99 -1.02 -12.97
CA GLU A 172 1.32 -1.46 -11.62
C GLU A 172 2.43 -2.50 -11.63
N TYR A 173 2.27 -3.58 -12.38
CA TYR A 173 3.28 -4.65 -12.44
C TYR A 173 4.57 -4.18 -13.10
N LYS A 174 4.49 -3.31 -14.08
CA LYS A 174 5.67 -2.65 -14.65
C LYS A 174 6.40 -1.83 -13.60
N GLY A 175 5.68 -1.06 -12.80
CA GLY A 175 6.24 -0.31 -11.67
C GLY A 175 6.89 -1.23 -10.65
N LEU A 176 6.21 -2.28 -10.19
CA LEU A 176 6.74 -3.26 -9.24
C LEU A 176 7.98 -3.99 -9.76
N TYR A 177 8.03 -4.30 -11.07
CA TYR A 177 9.23 -4.86 -11.68
C TYR A 177 10.43 -3.92 -11.57
N TYR A 178 10.26 -2.65 -11.94
CA TYR A 178 11.36 -1.67 -11.86
C TYR A 178 11.78 -1.35 -10.41
N LEU A 179 10.84 -1.33 -9.47
CA LEU A 179 11.10 -0.93 -8.09
C LEU A 179 11.65 -2.06 -7.22
N GLN A 180 11.17 -3.28 -7.45
CA GLN A 180 11.40 -4.41 -6.54
C GLN A 180 11.88 -5.68 -7.24
N ASN A 181 12.06 -5.63 -8.55
CA ASN A 181 12.31 -6.80 -9.41
C ASN A 181 11.22 -7.88 -9.24
N TYR A 182 9.98 -7.44 -8.97
CA TYR A 182 8.87 -8.36 -8.76
C TYR A 182 8.37 -8.93 -10.09
N GLN A 183 8.33 -10.24 -10.21
CA GLN A 183 7.85 -10.96 -11.40
C GLN A 183 6.73 -11.92 -11.02
N ILE A 184 5.53 -11.71 -11.56
CA ILE A 184 4.41 -12.64 -11.37
C ILE A 184 4.73 -14.03 -11.93
N ALA A 185 5.34 -14.07 -13.11
CA ALA A 185 5.72 -15.30 -13.79
C ALA A 185 7.21 -15.29 -14.09
N LYS A 186 7.99 -16.11 -13.38
CA LYS A 186 9.44 -16.28 -13.61
C LYS A 186 9.78 -17.02 -14.92
N SER A 187 8.78 -17.61 -15.58
CA SER A 187 8.95 -18.35 -16.82
C SER A 187 7.67 -18.33 -17.66
N TRP A 188 7.84 -18.13 -18.96
CA TRP A 188 6.76 -18.24 -19.94
C TRP A 188 6.03 -19.59 -19.90
N THR A 189 6.73 -20.67 -19.55
CA THR A 189 6.16 -22.01 -19.43
C THR A 189 5.15 -22.15 -18.31
N ARG A 190 5.22 -21.31 -17.26
CA ARG A 190 4.27 -21.30 -16.15
C ARG A 190 3.03 -20.45 -16.41
N LEU A 191 3.09 -19.57 -17.40
CA LEU A 191 2.01 -18.61 -17.68
C LEU A 191 0.66 -19.30 -18.00
N PRO A 192 0.58 -20.36 -18.86
CA PRO A 192 -0.69 -21.04 -19.12
C PRO A 192 -1.32 -21.67 -17.87
N LEU A 193 -0.49 -22.26 -17.00
CA LEU A 193 -0.97 -22.85 -15.74
C LEU A 193 -1.49 -21.78 -14.78
N MET A 194 -0.82 -20.64 -14.72
CA MET A 194 -1.25 -19.51 -13.88
C MET A 194 -2.58 -18.94 -14.39
N ILE A 195 -2.72 -18.73 -15.70
CA ILE A 195 -3.97 -18.27 -16.31
C ILE A 195 -5.10 -19.24 -15.98
N ALA A 196 -4.90 -20.55 -16.21
CA ALA A 196 -5.90 -21.56 -15.91
C ALA A 196 -6.31 -21.56 -14.42
N LYS A 197 -5.33 -21.47 -13.51
CA LYS A 197 -5.59 -21.39 -12.06
C LYS A 197 -6.42 -20.16 -11.69
N HIS A 198 -6.08 -19.00 -12.21
CA HIS A 198 -6.84 -17.77 -11.94
C HIS A 198 -8.24 -17.82 -12.53
N THR A 199 -8.40 -18.29 -13.79
CA THR A 199 -9.70 -18.43 -14.43
C THR A 199 -10.63 -19.38 -13.64
N ILE A 200 -10.10 -20.51 -13.14
CA ILE A 200 -10.88 -21.45 -12.31
C ILE A 200 -11.25 -20.81 -10.97
N SER A 201 -10.32 -20.06 -10.35
CA SER A 201 -10.59 -19.33 -9.11
C SER A 201 -11.69 -18.30 -9.31
N ASP A 202 -11.62 -17.53 -10.39
CA ASP A 202 -12.58 -16.49 -10.72
C ASP A 202 -13.97 -17.05 -11.02
N ALA A 203 -14.05 -18.20 -11.69
CA ALA A 203 -15.31 -18.88 -11.99
C ALA A 203 -16.01 -19.47 -10.75
N ARG A 204 -15.30 -19.60 -9.61
CA ARG A 204 -15.84 -20.12 -8.34
C ARG A 204 -16.29 -19.01 -7.38
N TYR A 205 -15.96 -17.77 -7.70
CA TYR A 205 -16.34 -16.60 -6.92
C TYR A 205 -17.63 -15.98 -7.43
#